data_59eaba235c52e68941961925406bce76
#
_entry.id   59eaba235c52e68941961925406bce76
#
_cell.length_a   1.000
_cell.length_b   1.000
_cell.length_c   1.000
_cell.angle_alpha   90.00
_cell.angle_beta   90.00
_cell.angle_gamma   90.00
#
_symmetry.space_group_name_H-M   'P 1'
#
loop_
_entity.id
_entity.type
_entity.pdbx_description
1 polymer ?
#
loop_
_entity_poly.entity_id
_entity_poly.type
_entity_poly.pdbx_seq_one_letter_code
_entity_poly.pdbx_strand_id
1 'polypeptide(L)'
;MENKYKFTKEHTQVAKGVALLLMLYDHLYWMDYGKYTAFIKLPNVNDIPWLIGSVGNICVAMFLFLSGYGMFFSQQKRSCSIKDSLKRIYNIWIQYAFITIIIIALDSAFGKIQLDIRKIVLNVVALDYSYNKFAWFMITYIVIIFVFPLINKIYSKTNWIVQIGILVGIKCGITVINTVLQSKCAVPEIMYKTFIEPFMFLPIFLIGYVCAEYKVFERVLNFIQDKITKKYKIGLVIILIGTCIFKSQITATVFDNITAPLLCFTIPYILMSGKVAKVLQYIGKMSTNMWLIHYPIMVTLANTLVYAPKYWLLILVWLIIIMIPICYLIDWSCKYVKIR
;
A
#
# COMPACT_ATOMS: atom_id res chain seq x y z
N MET A 1 -24.72 -3.95 24.79
CA MET A 1 -24.56 -2.69 24.06
C MET A 1 -23.97 -3.02 22.69
N GLU A 2 -24.72 -2.83 21.61
CA GLU A 2 -24.18 -2.97 20.25
C GLU A 2 -23.10 -1.91 20.07
N ASN A 3 -21.91 -2.35 19.62
CA ASN A 3 -20.79 -1.45 19.34
C ASN A 3 -21.22 -0.45 18.26
N LYS A 4 -21.57 0.77 18.65
CA LYS A 4 -22.01 1.86 17.78
C LYS A 4 -20.95 2.24 16.74
N TYR A 5 -19.71 1.86 16.94
CA TYR A 5 -18.56 2.23 16.12
C TYR A 5 -17.78 0.99 15.73
N LYS A 6 -17.97 0.55 14.47
CA LYS A 6 -17.22 -0.57 13.86
C LYS A 6 -16.31 -0.03 12.78
N PHE A 7 -15.09 -0.53 12.73
CA PHE A 7 -14.22 -0.30 11.55
C PHE A 7 -14.64 -1.27 10.44
N THR A 8 -15.39 -0.75 9.49
CA THR A 8 -16.06 -1.55 8.45
C THR A 8 -15.22 -1.68 7.18
N LYS A 9 -15.70 -2.47 6.23
CA LYS A 9 -15.09 -2.58 4.90
C LYS A 9 -15.03 -1.22 4.18
N GLU A 10 -16.03 -0.35 4.38
CA GLU A 10 -16.07 1.00 3.81
C GLU A 10 -14.93 1.85 4.38
N HIS A 11 -14.66 1.80 5.68
CA HIS A 11 -13.51 2.46 6.31
C HIS A 11 -12.20 1.98 5.69
N THR A 12 -12.03 0.66 5.52
CA THR A 12 -10.86 0.08 4.84
C THR A 12 -10.72 0.61 3.40
N GLN A 13 -11.81 0.76 2.67
CA GLN A 13 -11.78 1.28 1.31
C GLN A 13 -11.42 2.77 1.25
N VAL A 14 -11.93 3.59 2.18
CA VAL A 14 -11.52 5.00 2.30
C VAL A 14 -10.02 5.09 2.58
N ALA A 15 -9.51 4.33 3.54
CA ALA A 15 -8.07 4.31 3.86
C ALA A 15 -7.22 3.87 2.65
N LYS A 16 -7.64 2.84 1.90
CA LYS A 16 -6.98 2.41 0.66
C LYS A 16 -7.03 3.48 -0.43
N GLY A 17 -8.14 4.20 -0.56
CA GLY A 17 -8.27 5.31 -1.49
C GLY A 17 -7.27 6.42 -1.21
N VAL A 18 -7.14 6.80 0.07
CA VAL A 18 -6.14 7.81 0.49
C VAL A 18 -4.71 7.29 0.32
N ALA A 19 -4.43 6.04 0.70
CA ALA A 19 -3.10 5.44 0.49
C ALA A 19 -2.70 5.45 -0.99
N LEU A 20 -3.65 5.16 -1.90
CA LEU A 20 -3.40 5.25 -3.33
C LEU A 20 -3.11 6.70 -3.78
N LEU A 21 -3.89 7.68 -3.31
CA LEU A 21 -3.65 9.08 -3.64
C LEU A 21 -2.27 9.54 -3.15
N LEU A 22 -1.87 9.17 -1.94
CA LEU A 22 -0.54 9.45 -1.39
C LEU A 22 0.56 8.82 -2.26
N MET A 23 0.38 7.57 -2.71
CA MET A 23 1.30 6.91 -3.63
C MET A 23 1.41 7.67 -4.97
N LEU A 24 0.29 8.10 -5.53
CA LEU A 24 0.31 8.87 -6.79
C LEU A 24 0.99 10.24 -6.60
N TYR A 25 0.80 10.91 -5.46
CA TYR A 25 1.51 12.14 -5.13
C TYR A 25 3.02 11.94 -5.03
N ASP A 26 3.45 10.89 -4.32
CA ASP A 26 4.86 10.51 -4.21
C ASP A 26 5.49 10.33 -5.59
N HIS A 27 4.84 9.55 -6.45
CA HIS A 27 5.40 9.24 -7.76
C HIS A 27 5.29 10.38 -8.77
N LEU A 28 4.24 11.21 -8.71
CA LEU A 28 4.07 12.34 -9.63
C LEU A 28 4.99 13.52 -9.30
N TYR A 29 5.20 13.83 -8.03
CA TYR A 29 5.78 15.12 -7.64
C TYR A 29 7.07 15.02 -6.83
N TRP A 30 7.24 13.96 -6.04
CA TRP A 30 8.47 13.77 -5.27
C TRP A 30 9.55 13.05 -6.08
N MET A 31 9.15 12.13 -6.99
CA MET A 31 10.06 11.37 -7.86
C MET A 31 10.48 12.09 -9.15
N ASP A 32 9.93 13.27 -9.45
CA ASP A 32 10.26 14.18 -10.56
C ASP A 32 10.27 13.53 -11.97
N TYR A 33 9.26 12.74 -12.29
CA TYR A 33 9.12 12.14 -13.62
C TYR A 33 8.58 13.10 -14.70
N GLY A 34 8.10 14.29 -14.31
CA GLY A 34 7.57 15.27 -15.25
C GLY A 34 7.37 16.65 -14.62
N LYS A 35 7.31 17.67 -15.49
CA LYS A 35 7.16 19.06 -15.05
C LYS A 35 5.72 19.38 -14.70
N TYR A 36 5.52 20.09 -13.58
CA TYR A 36 4.22 20.56 -13.14
C TYR A 36 4.31 22.00 -12.61
N THR A 37 3.16 22.67 -12.52
CA THR A 37 3.03 24.01 -11.95
C THR A 37 2.25 23.93 -10.62
N ALA A 38 2.85 24.43 -9.54
CA ALA A 38 2.19 24.62 -8.25
C ALA A 38 1.59 26.02 -8.17
N PHE A 39 0.36 26.15 -7.64
CA PHE A 39 -0.29 27.45 -7.45
C PHE A 39 0.34 28.28 -6.31
N ILE A 40 0.90 27.61 -5.31
CA ILE A 40 1.49 28.24 -4.14
C ILE A 40 2.93 27.74 -4.00
N LYS A 41 3.88 28.65 -4.09
CA LYS A 41 5.29 28.42 -3.76
C LYS A 41 5.53 28.90 -2.34
N LEU A 42 6.01 28.04 -1.48
CA LEU A 42 6.39 28.42 -0.11
C LEU A 42 7.83 28.95 -0.12
N PRO A 43 8.11 30.10 0.53
CA PRO A 43 9.48 30.61 0.65
C PRO A 43 10.36 29.59 1.39
N ASN A 44 11.53 29.29 0.83
CA ASN A 44 12.54 28.39 1.43
C ASN A 44 12.09 26.93 1.69
N VAL A 45 10.98 26.51 1.10
CA VAL A 45 10.45 25.14 1.20
C VAL A 45 10.11 24.65 -0.20
N ASN A 46 10.25 23.34 -0.43
CA ASN A 46 9.70 22.72 -1.63
C ASN A 46 8.18 22.98 -1.70
N ASP A 47 7.63 22.97 -2.90
CA ASP A 47 6.22 23.28 -3.09
C ASP A 47 5.27 22.26 -2.40
N ILE A 48 4.01 22.64 -2.27
CA ILE A 48 2.99 21.84 -1.57
C ILE A 48 2.85 20.44 -2.18
N PRO A 49 2.79 20.23 -3.51
CA PRO A 49 2.76 18.90 -4.11
C PRO A 49 3.93 18.01 -3.69
N TRP A 50 5.15 18.56 -3.68
CA TRP A 50 6.34 17.85 -3.25
C TRP A 50 6.27 17.47 -1.76
N LEU A 51 5.81 18.38 -0.91
CA LEU A 51 5.66 18.13 0.54
C LEU A 51 4.64 17.01 0.81
N ILE A 52 3.49 17.02 0.12
CA ILE A 52 2.52 15.92 0.24
C ILE A 52 3.13 14.62 -0.30
N GLY A 53 3.84 14.68 -1.42
CA GLY A 53 4.52 13.53 -2.01
C GLY A 53 5.54 12.91 -1.06
N SER A 54 6.33 13.70 -0.34
CA SER A 54 7.33 13.21 0.62
C SER A 54 6.74 12.34 1.75
N VAL A 55 5.46 12.52 2.08
CA VAL A 55 4.71 11.66 3.01
C VAL A 55 4.17 10.42 2.31
N GLY A 56 4.08 10.44 0.99
CA GLY A 56 3.37 9.43 0.20
C GLY A 56 3.95 8.03 0.26
N ASN A 57 5.25 7.88 0.54
CA ASN A 57 5.92 6.59 0.70
C ASN A 57 5.31 5.70 1.81
N ILE A 58 4.54 6.27 2.75
CA ILE A 58 3.81 5.53 3.79
C ILE A 58 2.71 4.62 3.20
N CYS A 59 2.31 4.83 1.96
CA CYS A 59 1.25 4.09 1.29
C CYS A 59 1.46 2.57 1.36
N VAL A 60 2.71 2.10 1.20
CA VAL A 60 3.07 0.68 1.29
C VAL A 60 2.72 0.10 2.66
N ALA A 61 3.11 0.80 3.73
CA ALA A 61 2.80 0.39 5.10
C ALA A 61 1.29 0.42 5.38
N MET A 62 0.56 1.43 4.85
CA MET A 62 -0.90 1.47 4.95
C MET A 62 -1.57 0.28 4.24
N PHE A 63 -1.14 -0.06 3.02
CA PHE A 63 -1.67 -1.22 2.30
C PHE A 63 -1.39 -2.54 3.02
N LEU A 64 -0.21 -2.72 3.59
CA LEU A 64 0.14 -3.92 4.35
C LEU A 64 -0.64 -4.01 5.65
N PHE A 65 -0.73 -2.92 6.41
CA PHE A 65 -1.56 -2.85 7.61
C PHE A 65 -3.01 -3.25 7.31
N LEU A 66 -3.63 -2.64 6.28
CA LEU A 66 -5.00 -2.93 5.88
C LEU A 66 -5.17 -4.37 5.35
N SER A 67 -4.12 -4.93 4.74
CA SER A 67 -4.11 -6.34 4.30
C SER A 67 -4.08 -7.29 5.49
N GLY A 68 -3.26 -7.03 6.51
CA GLY A 68 -3.24 -7.77 7.76
C GLY A 68 -4.55 -7.67 8.51
N TYR A 69 -5.11 -6.46 8.62
CA TYR A 69 -6.42 -6.20 9.22
C TYR A 69 -7.52 -7.01 8.52
N GLY A 70 -7.57 -7.01 7.20
CA GLY A 70 -8.52 -7.79 6.40
C GLY A 70 -8.28 -9.30 6.47
N MET A 71 -7.02 -9.73 6.70
CA MET A 71 -6.66 -11.14 6.83
C MET A 71 -7.34 -11.78 8.04
N PHE A 72 -7.39 -11.10 9.19
CA PHE A 72 -8.10 -11.57 10.38
C PHE A 72 -9.57 -11.94 10.06
N PHE A 73 -10.32 -11.02 9.43
CA PHE A 73 -11.74 -11.28 9.07
C PHE A 73 -11.90 -12.36 8.01
N SER A 74 -10.93 -12.49 7.11
CA SER A 74 -10.95 -13.56 6.11
C SER A 74 -10.80 -14.93 6.75
N GLN A 75 -9.98 -15.04 7.78
CA GLN A 75 -9.76 -16.32 8.50
C GLN A 75 -10.94 -16.74 9.36
N GLN A 76 -11.74 -15.81 9.86
CA GLN A 76 -12.99 -16.17 10.55
C GLN A 76 -13.99 -16.89 9.64
N LYS A 77 -13.86 -16.72 8.32
CA LYS A 77 -14.74 -17.32 7.31
C LYS A 77 -14.15 -18.57 6.65
N ARG A 78 -12.82 -18.73 6.69
CA ARG A 78 -12.07 -19.81 6.04
C ARG A 78 -10.87 -20.16 6.89
N SER A 79 -10.41 -21.41 6.84
CA SER A 79 -9.18 -21.84 7.53
C SER A 79 -7.96 -21.04 7.04
N CYS A 80 -7.02 -20.74 7.95
CA CYS A 80 -5.73 -20.19 7.57
C CYS A 80 -4.81 -21.29 7.09
N SER A 81 -4.99 -21.74 5.86
CA SER A 81 -4.19 -22.79 5.26
C SER A 81 -3.21 -22.24 4.21
N ILE A 82 -2.12 -22.98 3.96
CA ILE A 82 -1.21 -22.68 2.84
C ILE A 82 -1.98 -22.69 1.52
N LYS A 83 -2.97 -23.58 1.36
CA LYS A 83 -3.81 -23.65 0.16
C LYS A 83 -4.60 -22.34 -0.06
N ASP A 84 -5.15 -21.74 1.00
CA ASP A 84 -5.87 -20.47 0.89
C ASP A 84 -4.91 -19.30 0.57
N SER A 85 -3.69 -19.34 1.11
CA SER A 85 -2.65 -18.38 0.76
C SER A 85 -2.23 -18.51 -0.71
N LEU A 86 -1.99 -19.72 -1.20
CA LEU A 86 -1.64 -19.94 -2.61
C LEU A 86 -2.75 -19.47 -3.56
N LYS A 87 -4.02 -19.74 -3.22
CA LYS A 87 -5.16 -19.22 -4.00
C LYS A 87 -5.20 -17.70 -4.05
N ARG A 88 -4.91 -17.04 -2.93
CA ARG A 88 -4.85 -15.59 -2.84
C ARG A 88 -3.67 -15.03 -3.64
N ILE A 89 -2.50 -15.67 -3.52
CA ILE A 89 -1.30 -15.34 -4.30
C ILE A 89 -1.59 -15.49 -5.79
N TYR A 90 -2.17 -16.62 -6.21
CA TYR A 90 -2.53 -16.85 -7.60
C TYR A 90 -3.44 -15.76 -8.15
N ASN A 91 -4.49 -15.38 -7.43
CA ASN A 91 -5.45 -14.38 -7.89
C ASN A 91 -4.84 -12.98 -8.09
N ILE A 92 -3.88 -12.58 -7.28
CA ILE A 92 -3.17 -11.31 -7.46
C ILE A 92 -2.07 -11.43 -8.52
N TRP A 93 -1.37 -12.58 -8.53
CA TRP A 93 -0.30 -12.85 -9.49
C TRP A 93 -0.80 -12.91 -10.93
N ILE A 94 -1.93 -13.59 -11.20
CA ILE A 94 -2.45 -13.67 -12.56
C ILE A 94 -2.83 -12.28 -13.10
N GLN A 95 -3.35 -11.41 -12.26
CA GLN A 95 -3.66 -10.03 -12.62
C GLN A 95 -2.39 -9.21 -12.88
N TYR A 96 -1.38 -9.37 -12.05
CA TYR A 96 -0.06 -8.78 -12.21
C TYR A 96 0.62 -9.26 -13.50
N ALA A 97 0.67 -10.58 -13.73
CA ALA A 97 1.29 -11.17 -14.91
C ALA A 97 0.61 -10.70 -16.21
N PHE A 98 -0.72 -10.65 -16.22
CA PHE A 98 -1.50 -10.14 -17.36
C PHE A 98 -1.14 -8.69 -17.69
N ILE A 99 -1.11 -7.81 -16.67
CA ILE A 99 -0.75 -6.41 -16.85
C ILE A 99 0.71 -6.29 -17.31
N THR A 100 1.63 -7.03 -16.71
CA THR A 100 3.06 -7.00 -17.03
C THR A 100 3.30 -7.41 -18.49
N ILE A 101 2.64 -8.46 -18.98
CA ILE A 101 2.74 -8.90 -20.38
C ILE A 101 2.24 -7.81 -21.33
N ILE A 102 1.11 -7.16 -21.02
CA ILE A 102 0.58 -6.05 -21.84
C ILE A 102 1.55 -4.88 -21.88
N ILE A 103 2.12 -4.49 -20.73
CA ILE A 103 3.09 -3.40 -20.65
C ILE A 103 4.31 -3.70 -21.53
N ILE A 104 4.88 -4.90 -21.39
CA ILE A 104 6.04 -5.33 -22.18
C ILE A 104 5.72 -5.31 -23.68
N ALA A 105 4.56 -5.81 -24.08
CA ALA A 105 4.12 -5.81 -25.47
C ALA A 105 3.98 -4.39 -26.04
N LEU A 106 3.36 -3.47 -25.27
CA LEU A 106 3.20 -2.07 -25.68
C LEU A 106 4.54 -1.33 -25.72
N ASP A 107 5.38 -1.45 -24.70
CA ASP A 107 6.69 -0.79 -24.66
C ASP A 107 7.60 -1.30 -25.79
N SER A 108 7.51 -2.60 -26.15
CA SER A 108 8.21 -3.17 -27.31
C SER A 108 7.64 -2.64 -28.63
N ALA A 109 6.32 -2.60 -28.79
CA ALA A 109 5.67 -2.11 -30.00
C ALA A 109 6.00 -0.62 -30.26
N PHE A 110 6.17 0.17 -29.20
CA PHE A 110 6.61 1.57 -29.30
C PHE A 110 8.13 1.75 -29.35
N GLY A 111 8.91 0.66 -29.45
CA GLY A 111 10.37 0.71 -29.55
C GLY A 111 11.08 1.23 -28.29
N LYS A 112 10.42 1.19 -27.13
CA LYS A 112 10.96 1.72 -25.86
C LYS A 112 11.85 0.72 -25.13
N ILE A 113 11.68 -0.57 -25.40
CA ILE A 113 12.46 -1.66 -24.81
C ILE A 113 12.90 -2.65 -25.88
N GLN A 114 14.05 -3.29 -25.64
CA GLN A 114 14.45 -4.51 -26.34
C GLN A 114 13.96 -5.73 -25.57
N LEU A 115 13.39 -6.70 -26.30
CA LEU A 115 12.89 -7.94 -25.69
C LEU A 115 14.05 -8.83 -25.25
N ASP A 116 14.04 -9.20 -23.99
CA ASP A 116 14.94 -10.18 -23.37
C ASP A 116 14.06 -11.24 -22.69
N ILE A 117 14.07 -12.47 -23.21
CA ILE A 117 13.22 -13.56 -22.72
C ILE A 117 13.47 -13.81 -21.22
N ARG A 118 14.72 -13.78 -20.77
CA ARG A 118 15.06 -13.98 -19.36
C ARG A 118 14.42 -12.89 -18.47
N LYS A 119 14.55 -11.63 -18.86
CA LYS A 119 13.94 -10.50 -18.14
C LYS A 119 12.41 -10.57 -18.16
N ILE A 120 11.82 -10.96 -19.32
CA ILE A 120 10.37 -11.13 -19.42
C ILE A 120 9.88 -12.16 -18.40
N VAL A 121 10.50 -13.35 -18.39
CA VAL A 121 10.12 -14.42 -17.46
C VAL A 121 10.26 -13.96 -16.01
N LEU A 122 11.39 -13.34 -15.64
CA LEU A 122 11.63 -12.86 -14.29
C LEU A 122 10.61 -11.77 -13.87
N ASN A 123 10.25 -10.85 -14.78
CA ASN A 123 9.23 -9.84 -14.51
C ASN A 123 7.84 -10.49 -14.34
N VAL A 124 7.45 -11.44 -15.19
CA VAL A 124 6.13 -12.11 -15.09
C VAL A 124 5.99 -12.89 -13.79
N VAL A 125 7.07 -13.51 -13.28
CA VAL A 125 7.04 -14.23 -11.99
C VAL A 125 7.31 -13.32 -10.80
N ALA A 126 7.41 -11.99 -10.99
CA ALA A 126 7.66 -10.97 -9.98
C ALA A 126 9.02 -11.09 -9.25
N LEU A 127 10.02 -11.70 -9.87
CA LEU A 127 11.40 -11.76 -9.37
C LEU A 127 12.29 -10.64 -9.91
N ASP A 128 11.83 -9.93 -10.94
CA ASP A 128 12.41 -8.70 -11.48
C ASP A 128 11.26 -7.72 -11.76
N TYR A 129 11.53 -6.43 -11.69
CA TYR A 129 10.57 -5.35 -11.94
C TYR A 129 11.15 -4.27 -12.85
N SER A 130 12.15 -4.63 -13.68
CA SER A 130 12.83 -3.70 -14.60
C SER A 130 11.89 -3.04 -15.61
N TYR A 131 10.80 -3.71 -15.99
CA TYR A 131 9.76 -3.17 -16.88
C TYR A 131 8.66 -2.38 -16.14
N ASN A 132 8.51 -2.59 -14.81
CA ASN A 132 7.60 -1.82 -13.98
C ASN A 132 8.21 -1.60 -12.60
N LYS A 133 9.01 -0.55 -12.45
CA LYS A 133 9.82 -0.31 -11.24
C LYS A 133 9.02 -0.28 -9.93
N PHE A 134 7.74 0.12 -9.96
CA PHE A 134 6.90 0.15 -8.78
C PHE A 134 6.16 -1.16 -8.48
N ALA A 135 6.41 -2.20 -9.28
CA ALA A 135 5.91 -3.55 -9.00
C ALA A 135 6.76 -4.34 -7.98
N TRP A 136 7.87 -3.77 -7.48
CA TRP A 136 8.72 -4.40 -6.46
C TRP A 136 7.94 -4.92 -5.25
N PHE A 137 6.86 -4.26 -4.88
CA PHE A 137 6.01 -4.64 -3.76
C PHE A 137 5.29 -5.98 -3.99
N MET A 138 5.20 -6.47 -5.23
CA MET A 138 4.50 -7.73 -5.54
C MET A 138 5.15 -8.92 -4.87
N ILE A 139 6.50 -9.07 -4.96
CA ILE A 139 7.21 -10.18 -4.32
C ILE A 139 7.13 -10.07 -2.79
N THR A 140 7.25 -8.87 -2.24
CA THR A 140 7.09 -8.61 -0.81
C THR A 140 5.72 -9.10 -0.31
N TYR A 141 4.64 -8.76 -1.02
CA TYR A 141 3.30 -9.20 -0.67
C TYR A 141 3.12 -10.72 -0.79
N ILE A 142 3.63 -11.34 -1.86
CA ILE A 142 3.59 -12.79 -2.07
C ILE A 142 4.26 -13.52 -0.89
N VAL A 143 5.46 -13.12 -0.53
CA VAL A 143 6.22 -13.76 0.56
C VAL A 143 5.49 -13.61 1.89
N ILE A 144 4.99 -12.43 2.23
CA ILE A 144 4.22 -12.20 3.46
C ILE A 144 2.99 -13.12 3.53
N ILE A 145 2.20 -13.19 2.45
CA ILE A 145 0.99 -14.03 2.40
C ILE A 145 1.33 -15.52 2.46
N PHE A 146 2.45 -15.93 1.87
CA PHE A 146 2.90 -17.34 1.90
C PHE A 146 3.36 -17.77 3.29
N VAL A 147 4.12 -16.92 3.98
CA VAL A 147 4.68 -17.21 5.32
C VAL A 147 3.62 -17.07 6.42
N PHE A 148 2.62 -16.23 6.22
CA PHE A 148 1.63 -15.89 7.24
C PHE A 148 0.92 -17.10 7.89
N PRO A 149 0.48 -18.17 7.18
CA PRO A 149 -0.13 -19.34 7.83
C PRO A 149 0.77 -20.02 8.85
N LEU A 150 2.08 -20.01 8.63
CA LEU A 150 3.05 -20.58 9.58
C LEU A 150 3.11 -19.74 10.86
N ILE A 151 3.19 -18.42 10.71
CA ILE A 151 3.16 -17.47 11.83
C ILE A 151 1.85 -17.57 12.58
N ASN A 152 0.73 -17.66 11.87
CA ASN A 152 -0.60 -17.73 12.47
C ASN A 152 -0.83 -18.97 13.35
N LYS A 153 -0.15 -20.07 13.09
CA LYS A 153 -0.19 -21.26 13.97
C LYS A 153 0.31 -20.94 15.38
N ILE A 154 1.24 -19.99 15.50
CA ILE A 154 1.77 -19.51 16.79
C ILE A 154 0.85 -18.41 17.34
N TYR A 155 0.53 -17.40 16.51
CA TYR A 155 -0.31 -16.26 16.90
C TYR A 155 -1.66 -16.69 17.47
N SER A 156 -2.37 -17.60 16.80
CA SER A 156 -3.70 -18.05 17.23
C SER A 156 -3.73 -18.76 18.60
N LYS A 157 -2.57 -19.14 19.15
CA LYS A 157 -2.42 -19.82 20.44
C LYS A 157 -1.83 -18.93 21.54
N THR A 158 -1.52 -17.68 21.23
CA THR A 158 -0.82 -16.77 22.14
C THR A 158 -1.68 -15.54 22.44
N ASN A 159 -1.40 -14.92 23.58
CA ASN A 159 -2.04 -13.67 23.98
C ASN A 159 -1.35 -12.45 23.32
N TRP A 160 -1.95 -11.28 23.43
CA TRP A 160 -1.47 -10.04 22.81
C TRP A 160 -0.04 -9.65 23.24
N ILE A 161 0.39 -9.95 24.48
CA ILE A 161 1.74 -9.63 24.98
C ILE A 161 2.78 -10.44 24.20
N VAL A 162 2.54 -11.75 24.05
CA VAL A 162 3.41 -12.64 23.31
C VAL A 162 3.42 -12.29 21.81
N GLN A 163 2.27 -11.95 21.24
CA GLN A 163 2.15 -11.51 19.86
C GLN A 163 2.99 -10.25 19.59
N ILE A 164 2.93 -9.25 20.49
CA ILE A 164 3.79 -8.06 20.41
C ILE A 164 5.27 -8.44 20.57
N GLY A 165 5.60 -9.31 21.53
CA GLY A 165 6.96 -9.80 21.72
C GLY A 165 7.55 -10.46 20.45
N ILE A 166 6.76 -11.31 19.79
CA ILE A 166 7.14 -11.92 18.49
C ILE A 166 7.36 -10.84 17.43
N LEU A 167 6.46 -9.86 17.33
CA LEU A 167 6.53 -8.77 16.37
C LEU A 167 7.80 -7.94 16.55
N VAL A 168 8.10 -7.55 17.78
CA VAL A 168 9.33 -6.81 18.14
C VAL A 168 10.57 -7.67 17.84
N GLY A 169 10.54 -8.95 18.20
CA GLY A 169 11.63 -9.89 17.92
C GLY A 169 11.92 -10.04 16.42
N ILE A 170 10.88 -10.18 15.59
CA ILE A 170 11.01 -10.21 14.12
C ILE A 170 11.64 -8.90 13.63
N LYS A 171 11.11 -7.74 14.08
CA LYS A 171 11.62 -6.43 13.64
C LYS A 171 13.08 -6.22 14.02
N CYS A 172 13.44 -6.50 15.28
CA CYS A 172 14.83 -6.37 15.74
C CYS A 172 15.75 -7.35 15.00
N GLY A 173 15.37 -8.62 14.89
CA GLY A 173 16.16 -9.64 14.22
C GLY A 173 16.45 -9.30 12.77
N ILE A 174 15.40 -8.93 11.99
CA ILE A 174 15.59 -8.59 10.58
C ILE A 174 16.38 -7.29 10.41
N THR A 175 16.25 -6.31 11.32
CA THR A 175 17.03 -5.08 11.29
C THR A 175 18.53 -5.38 11.49
N VAL A 176 18.86 -6.23 12.47
CA VAL A 176 20.25 -6.66 12.70
C VAL A 176 20.81 -7.40 11.47
N ILE A 177 20.04 -8.37 10.94
CA ILE A 177 20.43 -9.11 9.73
C ILE A 177 20.67 -8.15 8.57
N ASN A 178 19.76 -7.22 8.32
CA ASN A 178 19.89 -6.23 7.25
C ASN A 178 21.14 -5.37 7.41
N THR A 179 21.40 -4.86 8.62
CA THR A 179 22.60 -4.04 8.91
C THR A 179 23.88 -4.82 8.66
N VAL A 180 23.95 -6.07 9.12
CA VAL A 180 25.13 -6.94 8.90
C VAL A 180 25.34 -7.23 7.43
N LEU A 181 24.27 -7.56 6.69
CA LEU A 181 24.36 -7.83 5.26
C LEU A 181 24.81 -6.61 4.47
N GLN A 182 24.26 -5.43 4.76
CA GLN A 182 24.67 -4.21 4.07
C GLN A 182 26.10 -3.78 4.37
N SER A 183 26.62 -4.09 5.58
CA SER A 183 27.99 -3.71 5.97
C SER A 183 29.07 -4.69 5.52
N LYS A 184 28.73 -5.98 5.30
CA LYS A 184 29.73 -7.05 5.09
C LYS A 184 29.60 -7.79 3.76
N CYS A 185 28.46 -7.73 3.10
CA CYS A 185 28.18 -8.55 1.93
C CYS A 185 27.53 -7.75 0.80
N ALA A 186 28.00 -7.93 -0.43
CA ALA A 186 27.26 -7.52 -1.63
C ALA A 186 26.13 -8.53 -1.88
N VAL A 187 24.98 -8.33 -1.26
CA VAL A 187 23.81 -9.20 -1.47
C VAL A 187 23.19 -8.87 -2.83
N PRO A 188 23.01 -9.86 -3.73
CA PRO A 188 22.30 -9.63 -4.98
C PRO A 188 20.90 -9.07 -4.73
N GLU A 189 20.50 -8.09 -5.55
CA GLU A 189 19.23 -7.36 -5.36
C GLU A 189 18.02 -8.31 -5.29
N ILE A 190 17.99 -9.32 -6.15
CA ILE A 190 16.91 -10.33 -6.15
C ILE A 190 16.82 -11.09 -4.83
N MET A 191 17.95 -11.42 -4.21
CA MET A 191 17.97 -12.11 -2.91
C MET A 191 17.49 -11.17 -1.80
N TYR A 192 17.95 -9.92 -1.82
CA TYR A 192 17.50 -8.91 -0.86
C TYR A 192 15.98 -8.71 -0.93
N LYS A 193 15.46 -8.48 -2.13
CA LYS A 193 14.03 -8.26 -2.38
C LYS A 193 13.15 -9.46 -2.04
N THR A 194 13.68 -10.68 -2.19
CA THR A 194 12.91 -11.91 -1.93
C THR A 194 12.99 -12.36 -0.47
N PHE A 195 14.15 -12.21 0.20
CA PHE A 195 14.38 -12.83 1.51
C PHE A 195 14.57 -11.83 2.66
N ILE A 196 14.86 -10.57 2.41
CA ILE A 196 15.10 -9.58 3.47
C ILE A 196 13.96 -8.57 3.54
N GLU A 197 13.69 -7.90 2.43
CA GLU A 197 12.71 -6.81 2.37
C GLU A 197 11.29 -7.25 2.84
N PRO A 198 10.74 -8.42 2.46
CA PRO A 198 9.43 -8.85 2.95
C PRO A 198 9.35 -8.94 4.48
N PHE A 199 10.43 -9.42 5.12
CA PHE A 199 10.47 -9.52 6.58
C PHE A 199 10.68 -8.15 7.27
N MET A 200 11.24 -7.17 6.59
CA MET A 200 11.25 -5.78 7.05
C MET A 200 9.83 -5.19 7.14
N PHE A 201 8.95 -5.61 6.22
CA PHE A 201 7.55 -5.16 6.14
C PHE A 201 6.55 -6.08 6.84
N LEU A 202 6.92 -7.32 7.17
CA LEU A 202 6.04 -8.26 7.87
C LEU A 202 5.46 -7.71 9.18
N PRO A 203 6.20 -6.97 10.04
CA PRO A 203 5.66 -6.43 11.27
C PRO A 203 4.43 -5.55 11.08
N ILE A 204 4.41 -4.65 10.08
CA ILE A 204 3.25 -3.79 9.87
C ILE A 204 2.00 -4.57 9.45
N PHE A 205 2.16 -5.66 8.68
CA PHE A 205 1.07 -6.57 8.36
C PHE A 205 0.52 -7.27 9.61
N LEU A 206 1.41 -7.75 10.50
CA LEU A 206 1.03 -8.40 11.75
C LEU A 206 0.37 -7.41 12.73
N ILE A 207 0.82 -6.16 12.78
CA ILE A 207 0.15 -5.09 13.55
C ILE A 207 -1.30 -4.93 13.07
N GLY A 208 -1.53 -4.92 11.76
CA GLY A 208 -2.88 -4.86 11.19
C GLY A 208 -3.75 -6.04 11.65
N TYR A 209 -3.20 -7.25 11.63
CA TYR A 209 -3.88 -8.45 12.09
C TYR A 209 -4.27 -8.36 13.58
N VAL A 210 -3.31 -8.02 14.45
CA VAL A 210 -3.52 -7.86 15.89
C VAL A 210 -4.53 -6.75 16.20
N CYS A 211 -4.44 -5.62 15.49
CA CYS A 211 -5.43 -4.54 15.64
C CYS A 211 -6.86 -4.98 15.34
N ALA A 212 -7.05 -5.86 14.34
CA ALA A 212 -8.37 -6.42 14.03
C ALA A 212 -8.82 -7.44 15.09
N GLU A 213 -7.92 -8.34 15.50
CA GLU A 213 -8.19 -9.40 16.48
C GLU A 213 -8.67 -8.80 17.83
N TYR A 214 -7.99 -7.79 18.31
CA TYR A 214 -8.31 -7.13 19.59
C TYR A 214 -9.26 -5.93 19.45
N LYS A 215 -9.79 -5.68 18.24
CA LYS A 215 -10.71 -4.56 17.97
C LYS A 215 -10.18 -3.22 18.48
N VAL A 216 -8.88 -2.97 18.23
CA VAL A 216 -8.18 -1.81 18.80
C VAL A 216 -8.85 -0.50 18.38
N PHE A 217 -9.21 -0.35 17.12
CA PHE A 217 -9.83 0.87 16.59
C PHE A 217 -11.19 1.15 17.24
N GLU A 218 -12.02 0.12 17.41
CA GLU A 218 -13.31 0.24 18.09
C GLU A 218 -13.16 0.59 19.58
N ARG A 219 -12.21 -0.03 20.26
CA ARG A 219 -11.94 0.26 21.67
C ARG A 219 -11.44 1.68 21.88
N VAL A 220 -10.49 2.13 21.06
CA VAL A 220 -9.95 3.50 21.11
C VAL A 220 -11.06 4.51 20.83
N LEU A 221 -11.89 4.29 19.81
CA LEU A 221 -12.94 5.22 19.45
C LEU A 221 -14.03 5.30 20.51
N ASN A 222 -14.45 4.16 21.07
CA ASN A 222 -15.41 4.14 22.19
C ASN A 222 -14.85 4.91 23.39
N PHE A 223 -13.59 4.65 23.77
CA PHE A 223 -12.94 5.37 24.88
C PHE A 223 -12.89 6.89 24.63
N ILE A 224 -12.52 7.31 23.41
CA ILE A 224 -12.46 8.74 23.07
C ILE A 224 -13.84 9.38 23.12
N GLN A 225 -14.88 8.69 22.63
CA GLN A 225 -16.23 9.26 22.56
C GLN A 225 -16.91 9.32 23.91
N ASP A 226 -16.70 8.32 24.77
CA ASP A 226 -17.22 8.32 26.13
C ASP A 226 -16.65 9.47 26.99
N LYS A 227 -15.38 9.83 26.73
CA LYS A 227 -14.64 10.83 27.49
C LYS A 227 -14.66 12.25 26.88
N ILE A 228 -14.69 12.39 25.56
CA ILE A 228 -14.39 13.67 24.86
C ILE A 228 -15.61 14.23 24.11
N THR A 229 -16.77 13.54 24.13
CA THR A 229 -18.02 13.99 23.50
C THR A 229 -17.85 14.53 22.04
N LYS A 230 -18.59 15.59 21.64
CA LYS A 230 -18.67 16.10 20.25
C LYS A 230 -17.34 16.60 19.64
N LYS A 231 -16.29 16.82 20.44
CA LYS A 231 -14.99 17.38 19.97
C LYS A 231 -13.97 16.31 19.53
N TYR A 232 -14.30 15.02 19.60
CA TYR A 232 -13.35 13.94 19.25
C TYR A 232 -12.78 14.08 17.83
N LYS A 233 -13.54 14.59 16.86
CA LYS A 233 -13.08 14.79 15.49
C LYS A 233 -11.92 15.78 15.42
N ILE A 234 -11.91 16.82 16.25
CA ILE A 234 -10.81 17.78 16.34
C ILE A 234 -9.55 17.05 16.81
N GLY A 235 -9.66 16.19 17.83
CA GLY A 235 -8.54 15.36 18.29
C GLY A 235 -7.99 14.45 17.17
N LEU A 236 -8.88 13.82 16.38
CA LEU A 236 -8.45 13.00 15.24
C LEU A 236 -7.73 13.84 14.16
N VAL A 237 -8.18 15.06 13.89
CA VAL A 237 -7.52 15.98 12.94
C VAL A 237 -6.15 16.39 13.46
N ILE A 238 -6.01 16.69 14.76
CA ILE A 238 -4.70 17.01 15.37
C ILE A 238 -3.74 15.82 15.24
N ILE A 239 -4.20 14.61 15.55
CA ILE A 239 -3.40 13.37 15.38
C ILE A 239 -2.99 13.19 13.92
N LEU A 240 -3.91 13.38 12.98
CA LEU A 240 -3.63 13.27 11.55
C LEU A 240 -2.54 14.26 11.12
N ILE A 241 -2.69 15.55 11.44
CA ILE A 241 -1.72 16.60 11.10
C ILE A 241 -0.38 16.30 11.75
N GLY A 242 -0.36 15.98 13.04
CA GLY A 242 0.87 15.62 13.77
C GLY A 242 1.58 14.41 13.16
N THR A 243 0.83 13.39 12.75
CA THR A 243 1.39 12.21 12.06
C THR A 243 1.99 12.56 10.70
N CYS A 244 1.33 13.42 9.92
CA CYS A 244 1.84 13.88 8.62
C CYS A 244 3.11 14.73 8.79
N ILE A 245 3.13 15.68 9.74
CA ILE A 245 4.32 16.48 10.04
C ILE A 245 5.47 15.59 10.50
N PHE A 246 5.22 14.66 11.43
CA PHE A 246 6.23 13.72 11.89
C PHE A 246 6.81 12.92 10.72
N LYS A 247 5.95 12.37 9.86
CA LYS A 247 6.38 11.56 8.71
C LYS A 247 7.15 12.37 7.68
N SER A 248 6.81 13.64 7.45
CA SER A 248 7.54 14.52 6.52
C SER A 248 8.97 14.84 6.97
N GLN A 249 9.23 14.79 8.28
CA GLN A 249 10.56 15.03 8.85
C GLN A 249 11.39 13.75 9.01
N ILE A 250 10.73 12.60 9.17
CA ILE A 250 11.39 11.33 9.48
C ILE A 250 11.03 10.30 8.40
N THR A 251 11.96 10.07 7.51
CA THR A 251 11.81 9.11 6.40
C THR A 251 12.04 7.64 6.82
N ALA A 252 12.58 7.40 8.01
CA ALA A 252 12.88 6.06 8.49
C ALA A 252 11.63 5.17 8.58
N THR A 253 11.61 4.08 7.82
CA THR A 253 10.46 3.16 7.69
C THR A 253 10.10 2.40 8.97
N VAL A 254 10.98 2.42 9.98
CA VAL A 254 10.67 1.81 11.29
C VAL A 254 9.45 2.48 11.95
N PHE A 255 9.29 3.79 11.78
CA PHE A 255 8.19 4.56 12.34
C PHE A 255 6.87 4.33 11.59
N ASP A 256 6.91 3.73 10.41
CA ASP A 256 5.70 3.39 9.65
C ASP A 256 4.83 2.36 10.39
N ASN A 257 5.44 1.57 11.29
CA ASN A 257 4.71 0.67 12.17
C ASN A 257 3.76 1.38 13.16
N ILE A 258 3.94 2.68 13.38
CA ILE A 258 3.08 3.52 14.23
C ILE A 258 2.27 4.47 13.37
N THR A 259 2.90 5.16 12.42
CA THR A 259 2.25 6.20 11.62
C THR A 259 1.21 5.65 10.66
N ALA A 260 1.44 4.49 10.04
CA ALA A 260 0.45 3.89 9.14
C ALA A 260 -0.84 3.44 9.87
N PRO A 261 -0.81 2.74 11.03
CA PRO A 261 -2.01 2.50 11.84
C PRO A 261 -2.76 3.77 12.23
N LEU A 262 -2.05 4.82 12.63
CA LEU A 262 -2.65 6.12 12.99
C LEU A 262 -3.38 6.76 11.80
N LEU A 263 -2.78 6.76 10.62
CA LEU A 263 -3.43 7.25 9.40
C LEU A 263 -4.62 6.37 9.00
N CYS A 264 -4.47 5.05 9.04
CA CYS A 264 -5.56 4.12 8.74
C CYS A 264 -6.73 4.23 9.73
N PHE A 265 -6.48 4.68 10.95
CA PHE A 265 -7.51 4.96 11.95
C PHE A 265 -8.16 6.33 11.73
N THR A 266 -7.36 7.41 11.71
CA THR A 266 -7.87 8.78 11.74
C THR A 266 -8.59 9.18 10.45
N ILE A 267 -8.02 8.84 9.29
CA ILE A 267 -8.53 9.26 7.98
C ILE A 267 -9.97 8.79 7.74
N PRO A 268 -10.32 7.49 7.88
CA PRO A 268 -11.68 7.05 7.64
C PRO A 268 -12.70 7.70 8.58
N TYR A 269 -12.38 7.84 9.87
CA TYR A 269 -13.32 8.44 10.82
C TYR A 269 -13.53 9.94 10.60
N ILE A 270 -12.57 10.64 9.99
CA ILE A 270 -12.72 12.04 9.57
C ILE A 270 -13.52 12.13 8.28
N LEU A 271 -13.24 11.27 7.29
CA LEU A 271 -13.72 11.39 5.91
C LEU A 271 -14.91 10.50 5.56
N MET A 272 -15.48 9.71 6.49
CA MET A 272 -16.57 8.74 6.21
C MET A 272 -17.91 9.35 5.85
N SER A 273 -18.01 10.65 5.53
CA SER A 273 -19.26 11.31 5.21
C SER A 273 -19.25 11.97 3.83
N GLY A 274 -20.40 11.94 3.16
CA GLY A 274 -20.65 12.70 1.95
C GLY A 274 -20.03 12.12 0.66
N LYS A 275 -19.89 12.99 -0.34
CA LYS A 275 -19.40 12.62 -1.68
C LYS A 275 -17.93 12.19 -1.68
N VAL A 276 -17.10 12.81 -0.82
CA VAL A 276 -15.68 12.50 -0.71
C VAL A 276 -15.46 11.06 -0.29
N ALA A 277 -16.19 10.58 0.72
CA ALA A 277 -16.11 9.17 1.15
C ALA A 277 -16.42 8.20 0.01
N LYS A 278 -17.47 8.47 -0.78
CA LYS A 278 -17.88 7.64 -1.93
C LYS A 278 -16.78 7.57 -3.00
N VAL A 279 -16.15 8.71 -3.31
CA VAL A 279 -15.04 8.78 -4.28
C VAL A 279 -13.84 7.99 -3.76
N LEU A 280 -13.45 8.18 -2.52
CA LEU A 280 -12.32 7.45 -1.91
C LEU A 280 -12.58 5.94 -1.83
N GLN A 281 -13.81 5.52 -1.49
CA GLN A 281 -14.20 4.10 -1.52
C GLN A 281 -14.12 3.51 -2.92
N TYR A 282 -14.54 4.26 -3.93
CA TYR A 282 -14.47 3.85 -5.33
C TYR A 282 -13.02 3.66 -5.79
N ILE A 283 -12.16 4.65 -5.55
CA ILE A 283 -10.72 4.58 -5.82
C ILE A 283 -10.09 3.43 -5.03
N GLY A 284 -10.42 3.28 -3.75
CA GLY A 284 -9.91 2.22 -2.90
C GLY A 284 -10.25 0.80 -3.37
N LYS A 285 -11.40 0.60 -4.03
CA LYS A 285 -11.76 -0.68 -4.66
C LYS A 285 -10.85 -1.03 -5.83
N MET A 286 -10.40 -0.03 -6.58
CA MET A 286 -9.55 -0.18 -7.77
C MET A 286 -8.05 -0.07 -7.45
N SER A 287 -7.67 0.11 -6.18
CA SER A 287 -6.31 0.45 -5.77
C SER A 287 -5.25 -0.53 -6.28
N THR A 288 -5.54 -1.83 -6.36
CA THR A 288 -4.60 -2.84 -6.88
C THR A 288 -4.31 -2.63 -8.38
N ASN A 289 -5.33 -2.44 -9.20
CA ASN A 289 -5.15 -2.20 -10.63
C ASN A 289 -4.40 -0.88 -10.86
N MET A 290 -4.85 0.19 -10.20
CA MET A 290 -4.23 1.50 -10.32
C MET A 290 -2.75 1.47 -9.90
N TRP A 291 -2.42 0.74 -8.80
CA TRP A 291 -1.03 0.53 -8.42
C TRP A 291 -0.21 -0.16 -9.51
N LEU A 292 -0.74 -1.18 -10.18
CA LEU A 292 0.01 -1.92 -11.19
C LEU A 292 0.23 -1.14 -12.49
N ILE A 293 -0.72 -0.26 -12.86
CA ILE A 293 -0.69 0.43 -14.16
C ILE A 293 -0.15 1.86 -14.12
N HIS A 294 -0.09 2.52 -12.93
CA HIS A 294 0.26 3.95 -12.88
C HIS A 294 1.68 4.23 -13.42
N TYR A 295 2.68 3.42 -13.05
CA TYR A 295 4.06 3.64 -13.50
C TYR A 295 4.20 3.61 -15.02
N PRO A 296 3.79 2.54 -15.71
CA PRO A 296 3.90 2.52 -17.17
C PRO A 296 3.10 3.64 -17.85
N ILE A 297 1.92 3.99 -17.36
CA ILE A 297 1.16 5.11 -17.91
C ILE A 297 1.88 6.44 -17.67
N MET A 298 2.37 6.67 -16.47
CA MET A 298 2.97 7.93 -16.05
C MET A 298 4.37 8.15 -16.65
N VAL A 299 5.17 7.08 -16.81
CA VAL A 299 6.59 7.20 -17.15
C VAL A 299 6.88 6.74 -18.58
N THR A 300 6.36 5.59 -19.00
CA THR A 300 6.77 4.97 -20.27
C THR A 300 5.78 5.20 -21.40
N LEU A 301 4.50 4.91 -21.22
CA LEU A 301 3.52 4.88 -22.31
C LEU A 301 2.93 6.26 -22.62
N ALA A 302 2.56 7.02 -21.61
CA ALA A 302 1.75 8.23 -21.79
C ALA A 302 2.23 9.44 -20.97
N ASN A 303 3.53 9.56 -20.68
CA ASN A 303 4.09 10.64 -19.87
C ASN A 303 3.60 12.03 -20.32
N THR A 304 3.77 12.37 -21.61
CA THR A 304 3.34 13.66 -22.15
C THR A 304 1.85 13.90 -21.98
N LEU A 305 1.03 12.86 -22.14
CA LEU A 305 -0.43 12.94 -21.94
C LEU A 305 -0.78 13.18 -20.47
N VAL A 306 -0.11 12.48 -19.55
CA VAL A 306 -0.33 12.61 -18.10
C VAL A 306 -0.03 14.02 -17.61
N TYR A 307 1.09 14.61 -18.06
CA TYR A 307 1.52 15.97 -17.65
C TYR A 307 0.96 17.08 -18.53
N ALA A 308 0.17 16.79 -19.57
CA ALA A 308 -0.45 17.78 -20.45
C ALA A 308 -1.25 18.88 -19.73
N PRO A 309 -2.00 18.60 -18.63
CA PRO A 309 -2.72 19.64 -17.90
C PRO A 309 -1.84 20.66 -17.19
N LYS A 310 -0.54 20.43 -17.01
CA LYS A 310 0.49 21.26 -16.38
C LYS A 310 0.27 21.55 -14.88
N TYR A 311 -0.96 21.75 -14.42
CA TYR A 311 -1.28 22.06 -13.01
C TYR A 311 -1.40 20.80 -12.18
N TRP A 312 -0.74 20.74 -11.03
CA TRP A 312 -0.59 19.56 -10.20
C TRP A 312 -1.90 18.84 -9.83
N LEU A 313 -2.94 19.57 -9.40
CA LEU A 313 -4.25 18.96 -9.11
C LEU A 313 -4.91 18.38 -10.35
N LEU A 314 -4.79 19.06 -11.50
CA LEU A 314 -5.36 18.59 -12.76
C LEU A 314 -4.60 17.35 -13.27
N ILE A 315 -3.28 17.29 -13.11
CA ILE A 315 -2.47 16.10 -13.47
C ILE A 315 -2.94 14.88 -12.67
N LEU A 316 -3.11 15.02 -11.36
CA LEU A 316 -3.59 13.91 -10.52
C LEU A 316 -4.98 13.42 -10.94
N VAL A 317 -5.94 14.34 -11.09
CA VAL A 317 -7.31 14.01 -11.51
C VAL A 317 -7.30 13.38 -12.91
N TRP A 318 -6.53 13.94 -13.81
CA TRP A 318 -6.39 13.43 -15.19
C TRP A 318 -5.80 12.03 -15.24
N LEU A 319 -4.75 11.75 -14.47
CA LEU A 319 -4.18 10.41 -14.34
C LEU A 319 -5.22 9.40 -13.84
N ILE A 320 -6.00 9.75 -12.83
CA ILE A 320 -7.07 8.89 -12.30
C ILE A 320 -8.12 8.62 -13.39
N ILE A 321 -8.53 9.65 -14.14
CA ILE A 321 -9.50 9.50 -15.23
C ILE A 321 -8.97 8.54 -16.31
N ILE A 322 -7.70 8.65 -16.70
CA ILE A 322 -7.07 7.73 -17.67
C ILE A 322 -7.04 6.29 -17.12
N MET A 323 -6.73 6.11 -15.84
CA MET A 323 -6.59 4.77 -15.26
C MET A 323 -7.93 4.04 -15.07
N ILE A 324 -9.03 4.74 -14.80
CA ILE A 324 -10.34 4.11 -14.52
C ILE A 324 -10.79 3.13 -15.62
N PRO A 325 -10.90 3.50 -16.90
CA PRO A 325 -11.32 2.57 -17.95
C PRO A 325 -10.38 1.38 -18.10
N ILE A 326 -9.06 1.60 -17.93
CA ILE A 326 -8.07 0.53 -17.99
C ILE A 326 -8.28 -0.47 -16.84
N CYS A 327 -8.57 0.01 -15.64
CA CYS A 327 -8.90 -0.84 -14.49
C CYS A 327 -10.13 -1.72 -14.75
N TYR A 328 -11.16 -1.18 -15.38
CA TYR A 328 -12.35 -1.97 -15.77
C TYR A 328 -12.03 -3.04 -16.80
N LEU A 329 -11.21 -2.72 -17.81
CA LEU A 329 -10.78 -3.69 -18.82
C LEU A 329 -9.98 -4.83 -18.18
N ILE A 330 -9.07 -4.51 -17.26
CA ILE A 330 -8.29 -5.50 -16.51
C ILE A 330 -9.21 -6.42 -15.68
N ASP A 331 -10.14 -5.83 -14.92
CA ASP A 331 -11.06 -6.60 -14.11
C ASP A 331 -11.96 -7.51 -14.95
N TRP A 332 -12.42 -7.03 -16.09
CA TRP A 332 -13.21 -7.82 -17.05
C TRP A 332 -12.39 -8.97 -17.62
N SER A 333 -11.15 -8.71 -18.09
CA SER A 333 -10.28 -9.71 -18.69
C SER A 333 -9.87 -10.80 -17.68
N CYS A 334 -9.61 -10.43 -16.42
CA CYS A 334 -9.19 -11.38 -15.38
C CYS A 334 -10.37 -12.11 -14.70
N LYS A 335 -11.62 -11.75 -15.00
CA LYS A 335 -12.80 -12.30 -14.30
C LYS A 335 -12.93 -13.81 -14.41
N TYR A 336 -12.57 -14.36 -15.56
CA TYR A 336 -12.74 -15.79 -15.87
C TYR A 336 -11.54 -16.66 -15.46
N VAL A 337 -10.41 -16.05 -15.15
CA VAL A 337 -9.16 -16.74 -14.81
C VAL A 337 -8.94 -16.81 -13.30
N LYS A 338 -9.51 -15.89 -12.52
CA LYS A 338 -9.40 -15.89 -11.06
C LYS A 338 -10.14 -17.06 -10.43
N ILE A 339 -9.48 -17.74 -9.48
CA ILE A 339 -10.08 -18.83 -8.69
C ILE A 339 -11.02 -18.23 -7.63
N ARG A 340 -12.29 -18.64 -7.65
CA ARG A 340 -13.32 -18.21 -6.68
C ARG A 340 -13.19 -18.93 -5.33
#